data_b7275a2db553bf3a0d0585fad1601157
#
_entry.id   b7275a2db553bf3a0d0585fad1601157
#
_cell.length_a   1.000
_cell.length_b   1.000
_cell.length_c   1.000
_cell.angle_alpha   90.00
_cell.angle_beta   90.00
_cell.angle_gamma   90.00
#
_symmetry.space_group_name_H-M   'P 1'
#
loop_
_entity.id
_entity.type
_entity.pdbx_description
1 polymer ?
#
loop_
_entity_poly.entity_id
_entity_poly.type
_entity_poly.pdbx_seq_one_letter_code
_entity_poly.pdbx_strand_id
1 'polypeptide(L)'
;MDEIINLQAQRLKLQSQMLKIWKDFDVLACPVAPHPIPPIDRWNSVNYTGAFNLLDLPAGVLPIRKMTSADLKAEMDGGQALNGWDKVNRELWEQKERKLYDGTMLSVQIVAPRLEEKRLVESMTIIEEVLRTRGGGGKQQSKL
;
A
#
# COMPACT_ATOMS: atom_id res chain seq x y z
N MET A 1 -4.76 -23.61 -24.83
CA MET A 1 -5.91 -22.66 -24.95
C MET A 1 -6.79 -22.72 -23.72
N ASP A 2 -7.10 -23.89 -23.21
CA ASP A 2 -8.01 -24.10 -22.06
C ASP A 2 -7.53 -23.49 -20.74
N GLU A 3 -6.21 -23.48 -20.50
CA GLU A 3 -5.63 -22.89 -19.28
C GLU A 3 -5.85 -21.37 -19.22
N ILE A 4 -5.65 -20.66 -20.31
CA ILE A 4 -5.89 -19.21 -20.40
C ILE A 4 -7.36 -18.90 -20.15
N ILE A 5 -8.26 -19.67 -20.73
CA ILE A 5 -9.71 -19.52 -20.54
C ILE A 5 -10.07 -19.71 -19.07
N ASN A 6 -9.51 -20.73 -18.42
CA ASN A 6 -9.73 -20.98 -17.00
C ASN A 6 -9.21 -19.84 -16.11
N LEU A 7 -8.03 -19.31 -16.39
CA LEU A 7 -7.46 -18.18 -15.66
C LEU A 7 -8.33 -16.92 -15.81
N GLN A 8 -8.80 -16.63 -17.01
CA GLN A 8 -9.72 -15.51 -17.25
C GLN A 8 -11.06 -15.69 -16.52
N ALA A 9 -11.60 -16.89 -16.50
CA ALA A 9 -12.82 -17.19 -15.76
C ALA A 9 -12.63 -16.98 -14.24
N GLN A 10 -11.49 -17.41 -13.70
CA GLN A 10 -11.14 -17.17 -12.29
C GLN A 10 -11.01 -15.67 -12.00
N ARG A 11 -10.32 -14.91 -12.86
CA ARG A 11 -10.20 -13.45 -12.73
C ARG A 11 -11.57 -12.78 -12.69
N LEU A 12 -12.46 -13.10 -13.62
CA LEU A 12 -13.82 -12.57 -13.67
C LEU A 12 -14.63 -12.89 -12.41
N LYS A 13 -14.46 -14.10 -11.88
CA LYS A 13 -15.09 -14.48 -10.60
C LYS A 13 -14.59 -13.63 -9.44
N LEU A 14 -13.28 -13.41 -9.34
CA LEU A 14 -12.68 -12.56 -8.31
C LEU A 14 -13.14 -11.08 -8.45
N GLN A 15 -13.17 -10.56 -9.66
CA GLN A 15 -13.70 -9.21 -9.93
C GLN A 15 -15.17 -9.09 -9.47
N SER A 16 -16.00 -10.08 -9.78
CA SER A 16 -17.41 -10.12 -9.34
C SER A 16 -17.56 -10.18 -7.82
N GLN A 17 -16.68 -10.89 -7.13
CA GLN A 17 -16.65 -10.92 -5.67
C GLN A 17 -16.23 -9.57 -5.09
N MET A 18 -15.23 -8.92 -5.68
CA MET A 18 -14.77 -7.60 -5.26
C MET A 18 -15.84 -6.53 -5.44
N LEU A 19 -16.63 -6.57 -6.52
CA LEU A 19 -17.75 -5.66 -6.73
C LEU A 19 -18.80 -5.70 -5.61
N LYS A 20 -18.96 -6.84 -4.94
CA LYS A 20 -19.89 -6.94 -3.79
C LYS A 20 -19.39 -6.17 -2.58
N ILE A 21 -18.06 -6.10 -2.41
CA ILE A 21 -17.43 -5.38 -1.32
C ILE A 21 -17.59 -3.86 -1.50
N TRP A 22 -17.55 -3.36 -2.74
CA TRP A 22 -17.68 -1.93 -3.07
C TRP A 22 -19.04 -1.29 -2.78
N LYS A 23 -20.04 -2.05 -2.33
CA LYS A 23 -21.38 -1.51 -2.08
C LYS A 23 -21.44 -0.53 -0.90
N ASP A 24 -20.53 -0.70 0.06
CA ASP A 24 -20.60 -0.04 1.35
C ASP A 24 -19.54 1.07 1.52
N PHE A 25 -18.65 1.27 0.53
CA PHE A 25 -17.62 2.29 0.59
C PHE A 25 -17.14 2.76 -0.80
N ASP A 26 -16.62 3.97 -0.87
CA ASP A 26 -16.19 4.62 -2.11
C ASP A 26 -14.81 4.16 -2.56
N VAL A 27 -13.88 4.03 -1.64
CA VAL A 27 -12.48 3.64 -1.87
C VAL A 27 -11.95 2.74 -0.77
N LEU A 28 -10.96 1.94 -1.10
CA LEU A 28 -10.19 1.15 -0.15
C LEU A 28 -8.84 1.82 0.09
N ALA A 29 -8.48 2.03 1.35
CA ALA A 29 -7.14 2.47 1.73
C ALA A 29 -6.37 1.29 2.34
N CYS A 30 -5.18 1.02 1.84
CA CYS A 30 -4.35 -0.07 2.36
C CYS A 30 -2.86 0.23 2.19
N PRO A 31 -1.96 -0.50 2.88
CA PRO A 31 -0.53 -0.35 2.67
C PRO A 31 -0.13 -0.63 1.22
N VAL A 32 0.91 0.05 0.73
CA VAL A 32 1.52 -0.22 -0.60
C VAL A 32 2.30 -1.53 -0.58
N ALA A 33 2.96 -1.80 0.53
CA ALA A 33 3.75 -3.01 0.77
C ALA A 33 3.77 -3.32 2.28
N PRO A 34 4.15 -4.54 2.69
CA PRO A 34 4.27 -4.90 4.10
C PRO A 34 5.55 -4.37 4.76
N HIS A 35 6.33 -3.58 4.04
CA HIS A 35 7.60 -3.00 4.46
C HIS A 35 7.74 -1.57 3.93
N PRO A 36 8.58 -0.71 4.57
CA PRO A 36 8.96 0.58 4.00
C PRO A 36 9.70 0.41 2.68
N ILE A 37 10.11 1.53 2.07
CA ILE A 37 10.86 1.50 0.81
C ILE A 37 12.19 0.78 1.03
N PRO A 38 12.40 -0.43 0.46
CA PRO A 38 13.66 -1.15 0.61
C PRO A 38 14.75 -0.52 -0.25
N PRO A 39 16.03 -0.80 0.02
CA PRO A 39 17.12 -0.46 -0.89
C PRO A 39 16.88 -1.05 -2.29
N ILE A 40 17.41 -0.37 -3.33
CA ILE A 40 17.12 -0.67 -4.74
C ILE A 40 17.39 -2.14 -5.11
N ASP A 41 18.44 -2.74 -4.54
CA ASP A 41 18.84 -4.12 -4.83
C ASP A 41 18.18 -5.16 -3.90
N ARG A 42 17.25 -4.75 -3.05
CA ARG A 42 16.53 -5.65 -2.17
C ARG A 42 15.18 -6.01 -2.76
N TRP A 43 14.76 -7.24 -2.48
CA TRP A 43 13.45 -7.73 -2.89
C TRP A 43 12.31 -6.83 -2.39
N ASN A 44 11.34 -6.58 -3.25
CA ASN A 44 10.14 -5.80 -2.97
C ASN A 44 8.90 -6.68 -3.15
N SER A 45 8.00 -6.68 -2.17
CA SER A 45 6.73 -7.38 -2.29
C SER A 45 5.77 -6.63 -3.22
N VAL A 46 5.38 -7.27 -4.31
CA VAL A 46 4.39 -6.74 -5.25
C VAL A 46 2.97 -7.24 -4.95
N ASN A 47 2.78 -8.05 -3.93
CA ASN A 47 1.49 -8.71 -3.66
C ASN A 47 0.37 -7.72 -3.35
N TYR A 48 0.69 -6.63 -2.63
CA TYR A 48 -0.28 -5.61 -2.26
C TYR A 48 -0.74 -4.76 -3.45
N THR A 49 0.12 -4.52 -4.42
CA THR A 49 -0.21 -3.77 -5.64
C THR A 49 -0.67 -4.69 -6.76
N GLY A 50 -0.05 -5.85 -6.90
CA GLY A 50 -0.35 -6.84 -7.95
C GLY A 50 -1.77 -7.39 -7.88
N ALA A 51 -2.35 -7.50 -6.68
CA ALA A 51 -3.74 -7.93 -6.51
C ALA A 51 -4.73 -6.98 -7.23
N PHE A 52 -4.51 -5.67 -7.12
CA PHE A 52 -5.37 -4.67 -7.77
C PHE A 52 -5.14 -4.62 -9.28
N ASN A 53 -3.90 -4.81 -9.74
CA ASN A 53 -3.61 -4.97 -11.16
C ASN A 53 -4.32 -6.21 -11.76
N LEU A 54 -4.29 -7.33 -11.04
CA LEU A 54 -5.02 -8.54 -11.45
C LEU A 54 -6.52 -8.29 -11.58
N LEU A 55 -7.08 -7.51 -10.66
CA LEU A 55 -8.50 -7.18 -10.63
C LEU A 55 -8.88 -6.01 -11.54
N ASP A 56 -7.92 -5.36 -12.20
CA ASP A 56 -8.15 -4.21 -13.08
C ASP A 56 -8.81 -3.03 -12.34
N LEU A 57 -8.29 -2.74 -11.15
CA LEU A 57 -8.79 -1.66 -10.30
C LEU A 57 -7.82 -0.46 -10.37
N PRO A 58 -8.32 0.77 -10.55
CA PRO A 58 -7.49 1.95 -10.51
C PRO A 58 -6.99 2.19 -9.07
N ALA A 59 -5.71 2.50 -8.96
CA ALA A 59 -5.06 2.75 -7.67
C ALA A 59 -4.11 3.94 -7.76
N GLY A 60 -4.06 4.73 -6.69
CA GLY A 60 -3.13 5.83 -6.52
C GLY A 60 -2.41 5.74 -5.17
N VAL A 61 -1.26 6.38 -5.04
CA VAL A 61 -0.47 6.38 -3.81
C VAL A 61 -0.46 7.77 -3.20
N LEU A 62 -0.80 7.86 -1.92
CA LEU A 62 -0.73 9.09 -1.13
C LEU A 62 0.39 8.99 -0.11
N PRO A 63 1.37 9.91 -0.14
CA PRO A 63 2.34 10.07 0.93
C PRO A 63 1.64 10.63 2.17
N ILE A 64 1.88 10.02 3.34
CA ILE A 64 1.26 10.44 4.59
C ILE A 64 2.23 11.28 5.42
N ARG A 65 3.39 10.73 5.73
CA ARG A 65 4.44 11.37 6.51
C ARG A 65 5.78 10.65 6.36
N LYS A 66 6.82 11.30 6.79
CA LYS A 66 8.12 10.62 6.91
C LYS A 66 8.14 9.68 8.11
N MET A 67 8.84 8.58 7.95
CA MET A 67 9.18 7.67 9.04
C MET A 67 10.15 8.37 9.98
N THR A 68 9.98 8.15 11.27
CA THR A 68 10.80 8.76 12.31
C THR A 68 11.56 7.70 13.10
N SER A 69 12.60 8.11 13.81
CA SER A 69 13.34 7.22 14.70
C SER A 69 12.46 6.57 15.79
N ALA A 70 11.32 7.18 16.14
CA ALA A 70 10.34 6.59 17.05
C ALA A 70 9.63 5.38 16.43
N ASP A 71 9.28 5.45 15.16
CA ASP A 71 8.67 4.34 14.41
C ASP A 71 9.62 3.14 14.32
N LEU A 72 10.93 3.41 14.25
CA LEU A 72 11.95 2.38 14.15
C LEU A 72 12.18 1.61 15.46
N LYS A 73 11.66 2.09 16.59
CA LYS A 73 11.79 1.43 17.89
C LYS A 73 10.69 0.41 18.16
N ALA A 74 9.65 0.35 17.34
CA ALA A 74 8.57 -0.60 17.50
C ALA A 74 9.12 -2.04 17.51
N GLU A 75 8.69 -2.84 18.48
CA GLU A 75 9.05 -4.25 18.55
C GLU A 75 8.32 -5.03 17.47
N MET A 76 9.01 -6.02 16.91
CA MET A 76 8.39 -6.98 16.00
C MET A 76 7.68 -8.05 16.82
N ASP A 77 6.56 -8.51 16.31
CA ASP A 77 5.96 -9.75 16.76
C ASP A 77 7.01 -10.89 16.70
N GLY A 78 7.24 -11.53 17.83
CA GLY A 78 8.22 -12.63 17.99
C GLY A 78 7.80 -13.96 17.34
N GLY A 79 6.69 -13.98 16.58
CA GLY A 79 6.21 -15.18 15.90
C GLY A 79 7.18 -15.72 14.85
N GLN A 80 7.06 -17.02 14.53
CA GLN A 80 7.79 -17.63 13.43
C GLN A 80 7.25 -17.15 12.08
N ALA A 81 8.14 -17.07 11.09
CA ALA A 81 7.75 -16.74 9.72
C ALA A 81 6.77 -17.79 9.17
N LEU A 82 5.67 -17.33 8.59
CA LEU A 82 4.62 -18.18 8.03
C LEU A 82 5.07 -18.91 6.75
N ASN A 83 5.94 -18.27 5.98
CA ASN A 83 6.48 -18.79 4.72
C ASN A 83 7.75 -18.01 4.32
N GLY A 84 8.33 -18.37 3.15
CA GLY A 84 9.55 -17.73 2.65
C GLY A 84 9.40 -16.23 2.41
N TRP A 85 8.25 -15.76 1.97
CA TRP A 85 7.97 -14.34 1.73
C TRP A 85 7.90 -13.56 3.04
N ASP A 86 7.24 -14.12 4.05
CA ASP A 86 7.18 -13.53 5.39
C ASP A 86 8.56 -13.48 6.04
N LYS A 87 9.39 -14.51 5.82
CA LYS A 87 10.78 -14.51 6.28
C LYS A 87 11.58 -13.34 5.71
N VAL A 88 11.52 -13.14 4.39
CA VAL A 88 12.21 -12.00 3.73
C VAL A 88 11.68 -10.66 4.23
N ASN A 89 10.36 -10.54 4.41
CA ASN A 89 9.76 -9.33 4.98
C ASN A 89 10.26 -9.07 6.40
N ARG A 90 10.35 -10.09 7.26
CA ARG A 90 10.89 -9.96 8.62
C ARG A 90 12.36 -9.54 8.63
N GLU A 91 13.18 -10.06 7.72
CA GLU A 91 14.58 -9.66 7.55
C GLU A 91 14.72 -8.17 7.21
N LEU A 92 13.80 -7.60 6.40
CA LEU A 92 13.76 -6.18 6.10
C LEU A 92 13.42 -5.32 7.33
N TRP A 93 12.74 -5.88 8.32
CA TRP A 93 12.40 -5.23 9.58
C TRP A 93 13.40 -5.47 10.72
N GLU A 94 14.48 -6.21 10.52
CA GLU A 94 15.52 -6.39 11.53
C GLU A 94 16.16 -5.07 11.95
N GLN A 95 16.50 -4.92 13.22
CA GLN A 95 16.99 -3.66 13.80
C GLN A 95 18.17 -3.04 13.05
N LYS A 96 19.09 -3.86 12.53
CA LYS A 96 20.25 -3.39 11.76
C LYS A 96 19.87 -2.73 10.45
N GLU A 97 18.78 -3.17 9.84
CA GLU A 97 18.27 -2.67 8.54
C GLU A 97 17.32 -1.48 8.71
N ARG A 98 16.63 -1.37 9.84
CA ARG A 98 15.64 -0.31 10.09
C ARG A 98 16.17 1.10 9.96
N LYS A 99 17.43 1.34 10.25
CA LYS A 99 18.05 2.67 10.09
C LYS A 99 17.96 3.21 8.68
N LEU A 100 17.88 2.33 7.68
CA LEU A 100 17.72 2.68 6.27
C LEU A 100 16.37 3.34 5.98
N TYR A 101 15.40 3.14 6.86
CA TYR A 101 14.04 3.66 6.68
C TYR A 101 13.82 5.03 7.32
N ASP A 102 14.77 5.54 8.12
CA ASP A 102 14.65 6.84 8.75
C ASP A 102 14.52 7.95 7.71
N GLY A 103 13.51 8.79 7.86
CA GLY A 103 13.20 9.85 6.90
C GLY A 103 12.57 9.39 5.59
N THR A 104 12.42 8.09 5.34
CA THR A 104 11.68 7.61 4.15
C THR A 104 10.20 7.91 4.27
N MET A 105 9.52 8.00 3.11
CA MET A 105 8.09 8.34 3.08
C MET A 105 7.23 7.12 3.40
N LEU A 106 6.35 7.28 4.38
CA LEU A 106 5.23 6.36 4.60
C LEU A 106 4.08 6.75 3.70
N SER A 107 3.57 5.81 2.94
CA SER A 107 2.50 6.02 1.98
C SER A 107 1.43 4.95 2.12
N VAL A 108 0.21 5.29 1.71
CA VAL A 108 -0.89 4.34 1.52
C VAL A 108 -1.31 4.35 0.06
N GLN A 109 -1.82 3.25 -0.41
CA GLN A 109 -2.52 3.21 -1.68
C GLN A 109 -4.03 3.35 -1.45
N ILE A 110 -4.64 4.10 -2.33
CA ILE A 110 -6.08 4.27 -2.42
C ILE A 110 -6.52 3.57 -3.69
N VAL A 111 -7.51 2.73 -3.58
CA VAL A 111 -8.04 1.91 -4.67
C VAL A 111 -9.52 2.23 -4.85
N ALA A 112 -9.96 2.41 -6.08
CA ALA A 112 -11.35 2.65 -6.41
C ALA A 112 -11.94 1.49 -7.22
N PRO A 113 -13.27 1.42 -7.38
CA PRO A 113 -13.90 0.46 -8.28
C PRO A 113 -13.40 0.62 -9.71
N ARG A 114 -13.51 -0.44 -10.47
CA ARG A 114 -13.09 -0.48 -11.89
C ARG A 114 -13.78 0.63 -12.70
N LEU A 115 -13.02 1.33 -13.54
CA LEU A 115 -13.46 2.46 -14.38
C LEU A 115 -13.96 3.68 -13.60
N GLU A 116 -13.58 3.81 -12.34
CA GLU A 116 -13.95 4.91 -11.46
C GLU A 116 -12.73 5.78 -11.10
N GLU A 117 -11.88 6.08 -12.08
CA GLU A 117 -10.67 6.90 -11.91
C GLU A 117 -11.01 8.30 -11.36
N LYS A 118 -12.16 8.86 -11.77
CA LYS A 118 -12.65 10.14 -11.24
C LYS A 118 -12.87 10.04 -9.73
N ARG A 119 -13.57 9.00 -9.27
CA ARG A 119 -13.82 8.74 -7.86
C ARG A 119 -12.50 8.58 -7.09
N LEU A 120 -11.53 7.86 -7.68
CA LEU A 120 -10.20 7.73 -7.11
C LEU A 120 -9.56 9.09 -6.84
N VAL A 121 -9.50 9.96 -7.86
CA VAL A 121 -8.86 11.28 -7.76
C VAL A 121 -9.58 12.17 -6.76
N GLU A 122 -10.92 12.23 -6.78
CA GLU A 122 -11.72 13.01 -5.83
C GLU A 122 -11.48 12.54 -4.38
N SER A 123 -11.51 11.22 -4.15
CA SER A 123 -11.26 10.67 -2.82
C SER A 123 -9.83 10.92 -2.33
N MET A 124 -8.83 10.78 -3.21
CA MET A 124 -7.45 11.11 -2.89
C MET A 124 -7.28 12.58 -2.51
N THR A 125 -7.93 13.48 -3.22
CA THR A 125 -7.89 14.93 -2.93
C THR A 125 -8.49 15.23 -1.55
N ILE A 126 -9.63 14.63 -1.20
CA ILE A 126 -10.25 14.78 0.12
C ILE A 126 -9.31 14.26 1.22
N ILE A 127 -8.74 13.06 1.03
CA ILE A 127 -7.84 12.46 2.01
C ILE A 127 -6.58 13.32 2.19
N GLU A 128 -6.00 13.81 1.10
CA GLU A 128 -4.82 14.69 1.15
C GLU A 128 -5.12 15.99 1.91
N GLU A 129 -6.27 16.60 1.68
CA GLU A 129 -6.69 17.80 2.41
C GLU A 129 -6.84 17.54 3.92
N VAL A 130 -7.43 16.42 4.30
CA VAL A 130 -7.54 16.01 5.71
C VAL A 130 -6.16 15.76 6.33
N LEU A 131 -5.26 15.10 5.61
CA LEU A 131 -3.89 14.87 6.07
C LEU A 131 -3.13 16.19 6.25
N ARG A 132 -3.28 17.12 5.33
CA ARG A 132 -2.65 18.45 5.39
C ARG A 132 -3.17 19.27 6.57
N THR A 133 -4.47 19.26 6.81
CA THR A 133 -5.07 20.02 7.93
C THR A 133 -4.73 19.42 9.29
N ARG A 134 -4.66 18.11 9.41
CA ARG A 134 -4.30 17.41 10.65
C ARG A 134 -2.79 17.36 10.89
N GLY A 135 -1.98 17.31 9.83
CA GLY A 135 -0.52 17.34 9.90
C GLY A 135 0.08 18.75 10.10
N GLY A 136 -0.74 19.78 9.92
CA GLY A 136 -0.32 21.18 9.93
C GLY A 136 0.01 21.79 11.29
N GLY A 137 0.24 20.98 12.33
CA GLY A 137 0.90 21.44 13.56
C GLY A 137 2.39 21.75 13.41
N GLY A 138 3.02 21.40 12.28
CA GLY A 138 4.41 21.71 11.96
C GLY A 138 4.50 22.48 10.65
N LYS A 139 4.71 23.79 10.71
CA LYS A 139 5.02 24.62 9.54
C LYS A 139 6.23 24.05 8.82
N GLN A 140 6.02 23.39 7.70
CA GLN A 140 7.05 23.21 6.69
C GLN A 140 6.65 24.03 5.46
N GLN A 141 7.13 25.27 5.41
CA GLN A 141 7.18 26.04 4.18
C GLN A 141 8.10 25.30 3.20
N SER A 142 7.54 24.67 2.19
CA SER A 142 8.30 24.28 0.99
C SER A 142 8.62 25.58 0.24
N LYS A 143 9.85 26.04 0.31
CA LYS A 143 10.40 26.96 -0.70
C LYS A 143 10.67 26.12 -1.95
N LEU A 144 9.91 26.34 -2.99
CA LEU A 144 10.27 26.04 -4.37
C LEU A 144 11.43 26.94 -4.79
#